data_1923d09ba71a2ea5a86141d3fc17967d
#
_entry.id   1923d09ba71a2ea5a86141d3fc17967d
#
_cell.length_a   1.000
_cell.length_b   1.000
_cell.length_c   1.000
_cell.angle_alpha   90.00
_cell.angle_beta   90.00
_cell.angle_gamma   90.00
#
_symmetry.space_group_name_H-M   'P 1'
#
loop_
_entity.id
_entity.type
_entity.pdbx_description
1 polymer ?
#
loop_
_entity_poly.entity_id
_entity_poly.type
_entity_poly.pdbx_seq_one_letter_code
_entity_poly.pdbx_strand_id
1 'polypeptide(L)'
;MHPRYGYAPKGQRAVVKLKSRPTRYTLIGAMRIGSMLAPRVWPRAMTADDWVRWILEDLISALKPRSIIIMDNLNIHYNGYALDAIKEAGHTVLFQSRYSPDFNPIEMAWSKIKTLARGSRPRGAKLLRAAITDAWSAVTPRDIDGYFSQTIENAWQPKC
;
A
#
# COMPACT_ATOMS: atom_id res chain seq x y z
N MET A 1 -2.49 15.95 1.56
CA MET A 1 -2.16 15.80 0.14
C MET A 1 -2.65 17.02 -0.59
N HIS A 2 -1.85 17.62 -1.48
CA HIS A 2 -2.23 18.81 -2.24
C HIS A 2 -2.26 18.48 -3.72
N PRO A 3 -3.16 19.11 -4.50
CA PRO A 3 -3.15 18.95 -5.95
C PRO A 3 -1.82 19.48 -6.53
N ARG A 4 -1.31 18.79 -7.53
CA ARG A 4 -0.07 19.22 -8.24
C ARG A 4 -0.24 20.49 -9.05
N TYR A 5 -1.49 20.83 -9.42
CA TYR A 5 -1.85 21.97 -10.25
C TYR A 5 -2.95 22.78 -9.60
N GLY A 6 -2.94 24.09 -9.80
CA GLY A 6 -3.95 25.04 -9.36
C GLY A 6 -4.20 26.07 -10.45
N TYR A 7 -5.37 26.69 -10.41
CA TYR A 7 -5.74 27.78 -11.32
C TYR A 7 -5.50 29.12 -10.64
N ALA A 8 -4.90 30.05 -11.37
CA ALA A 8 -4.73 31.44 -10.99
C ALA A 8 -4.93 32.32 -12.23
N PRO A 9 -5.23 33.64 -12.10
CA PRO A 9 -5.25 34.57 -13.20
C PRO A 9 -3.96 34.55 -14.01
N LYS A 10 -4.04 34.79 -15.30
CA LYS A 10 -2.88 34.81 -16.20
C LYS A 10 -1.79 35.76 -15.63
N GLY A 11 -0.56 35.23 -15.53
CA GLY A 11 0.58 35.96 -14.98
C GLY A 11 0.73 35.87 -13.44
N GLN A 12 -0.19 35.19 -12.74
CA GLN A 12 -0.08 34.95 -11.29
C GLN A 12 0.20 33.49 -10.98
N ARG A 13 0.98 33.25 -9.92
CA ARG A 13 1.24 31.89 -9.43
C ARG A 13 0.10 31.46 -8.52
N ALA A 14 -0.47 30.27 -8.75
CA ALA A 14 -1.42 29.66 -7.82
C ALA A 14 -0.71 29.33 -6.50
N VAL A 15 -1.08 30.03 -5.41
CA VAL A 15 -0.48 29.86 -4.09
C VAL A 15 -1.52 29.29 -3.14
N VAL A 16 -1.21 28.14 -2.54
CA VAL A 16 -1.99 27.55 -1.46
C VAL A 16 -1.25 27.76 -0.14
N LYS A 17 -1.81 28.58 0.75
CA LYS A 17 -1.27 28.73 2.12
C LYS A 17 -1.64 27.51 2.94
N LEU A 18 -0.64 26.72 3.33
CA LEU A 18 -0.82 25.59 4.24
C LEU A 18 -0.84 26.11 5.68
N LYS A 19 -1.93 25.85 6.41
CA LYS A 19 -2.06 26.26 7.81
C LYS A 19 -1.26 25.38 8.79
N SER A 20 -0.76 24.22 8.37
CA SER A 20 0.02 23.30 9.21
C SER A 20 0.91 22.38 8.37
N ARG A 21 1.93 21.77 9.00
CA ARG A 21 2.71 20.69 8.38
C ARG A 21 1.75 19.53 8.00
N PRO A 22 1.88 18.97 6.78
CA PRO A 22 1.03 17.88 6.37
C PRO A 22 1.25 16.68 7.30
N THR A 23 0.16 16.16 7.88
CA THR A 23 0.21 14.92 8.65
C THR A 23 0.61 13.78 7.72
N ARG A 24 1.67 13.05 8.08
CA ARG A 24 2.10 11.86 7.35
C ARG A 24 1.29 10.68 7.86
N TYR A 25 0.72 9.90 6.93
CA TYR A 25 0.09 8.63 7.23
C TYR A 25 0.84 7.52 6.51
N THR A 26 1.03 6.39 7.17
CA THR A 26 1.47 5.14 6.57
C THR A 26 0.28 4.19 6.51
N LEU A 27 -0.01 3.68 5.33
CA LEU A 27 -0.95 2.60 5.10
C LEU A 27 -0.15 1.34 4.77
N ILE A 28 -0.47 0.24 5.42
CA ILE A 28 0.02 -1.09 5.09
C ILE A 28 -1.16 -2.02 4.82
N GLY A 29 -0.91 -3.07 4.09
CA GLY A 29 -1.86 -4.14 3.81
C GLY A 29 -1.25 -5.17 2.90
N ALA A 30 -1.97 -6.25 2.68
CA ALA A 30 -1.62 -7.29 1.74
C ALA A 30 -2.70 -7.43 0.66
N MET A 31 -2.37 -8.13 -0.41
CA MET A 31 -3.30 -8.42 -1.49
C MET A 31 -3.18 -9.89 -1.89
N ARG A 32 -4.31 -10.50 -2.17
CA ARG A 32 -4.40 -11.80 -2.84
C ARG A 32 -5.42 -11.72 -3.96
N ILE A 33 -5.47 -12.72 -4.83
CA ILE A 33 -6.49 -12.82 -5.87
C ILE A 33 -7.88 -12.63 -5.24
N GLY A 34 -8.64 -11.67 -5.75
CA GLY A 34 -10.01 -11.34 -5.35
C GLY A 34 -10.16 -10.47 -4.09
N SER A 35 -9.12 -10.16 -3.31
CA SER A 35 -9.27 -9.34 -2.12
C SER A 35 -8.01 -8.63 -1.63
N MET A 36 -8.23 -7.44 -1.04
CA MET A 36 -7.25 -6.78 -0.19
C MET A 36 -7.37 -7.29 1.25
N LEU A 37 -6.26 -7.38 1.98
CA LEU A 37 -6.19 -7.98 3.33
C LEU A 37 -5.47 -7.08 4.32
N ALA A 38 -5.82 -7.21 5.60
CA ALA A 38 -5.09 -6.69 6.74
C ALA A 38 -4.72 -5.18 6.66
N PRO A 39 -5.66 -4.26 6.37
CA PRO A 39 -5.36 -2.83 6.31
C PRO A 39 -5.05 -2.27 7.69
N ARG A 40 -3.92 -1.56 7.83
CA ARG A 40 -3.63 -0.78 9.04
C ARG A 40 -3.06 0.59 8.66
N VAL A 41 -3.48 1.63 9.38
CA VAL A 41 -3.09 3.02 9.11
C VAL A 41 -2.49 3.64 10.37
N TRP A 42 -1.29 4.21 10.25
CA TRP A 42 -0.65 4.99 11.31
C TRP A 42 -0.58 6.48 10.95
N PRO A 43 -0.80 7.39 11.91
CA PRO A 43 -0.63 8.83 11.69
C PRO A 43 0.84 9.28 11.74
N ARG A 44 1.77 8.41 11.44
CA ARG A 44 3.22 8.60 11.43
C ARG A 44 3.92 7.61 10.50
N ALA A 45 5.22 7.71 10.37
CA ALA A 45 6.01 6.66 9.74
C ALA A 45 5.91 5.35 10.54
N MET A 46 5.84 4.22 9.86
CA MET A 46 5.85 2.89 10.45
C MET A 46 7.26 2.56 10.98
N THR A 47 7.32 1.95 12.16
CA THR A 47 8.55 1.43 12.77
C THR A 47 8.68 -0.09 12.53
N ALA A 48 9.84 -0.66 12.89
CA ALA A 48 10.04 -2.11 12.85
C ALA A 48 9.07 -2.86 13.79
N ASP A 49 8.79 -2.30 14.98
CA ASP A 49 7.83 -2.88 15.92
C ASP A 49 6.40 -2.84 15.38
N ASP A 50 6.03 -1.77 14.65
CA ASP A 50 4.72 -1.70 13.99
C ASP A 50 4.59 -2.77 12.91
N TRP A 51 5.68 -3.05 12.18
CA TRP A 51 5.74 -4.12 11.19
C TRP A 51 5.51 -5.49 11.84
N VAL A 52 6.27 -5.80 12.90
CA VAL A 52 6.12 -7.06 13.65
C VAL A 52 4.69 -7.20 14.17
N ARG A 53 4.16 -6.15 14.80
CA ARG A 53 2.80 -6.15 15.32
C ARG A 53 1.76 -6.39 14.25
N TRP A 54 1.91 -5.75 13.09
CA TRP A 54 1.01 -5.96 11.94
C TRP A 54 1.07 -7.40 11.43
N ILE A 55 2.25 -8.01 11.34
CA ILE A 55 2.39 -9.42 10.97
C ILE A 55 1.61 -10.32 11.93
N LEU A 56 1.80 -10.14 13.25
CA LEU A 56 1.23 -11.00 14.28
C LEU A 56 -0.29 -10.81 14.44
N GLU A 57 -0.74 -9.57 14.45
CA GLU A 57 -2.12 -9.24 14.80
C GLU A 57 -3.07 -9.22 13.59
N ASP A 58 -2.58 -8.82 12.41
CA ASP A 58 -3.43 -8.60 11.25
C ASP A 58 -3.16 -9.59 10.11
N LEU A 59 -1.90 -9.74 9.69
CA LEU A 59 -1.60 -10.47 8.47
C LEU A 59 -1.83 -11.97 8.66
N ILE A 60 -1.21 -12.60 9.66
CA ILE A 60 -1.27 -14.05 9.85
C ILE A 60 -2.72 -14.53 9.97
N SER A 61 -3.57 -13.81 10.72
CA SER A 61 -4.98 -14.15 10.89
C SER A 61 -5.83 -14.00 9.62
N ALA A 62 -5.39 -13.16 8.68
CA ALA A 62 -6.08 -12.91 7.41
C ALA A 62 -5.68 -13.88 6.29
N LEU A 63 -4.60 -14.65 6.49
CA LEU A 63 -4.09 -15.57 5.49
C LEU A 63 -4.84 -16.92 5.50
N LYS A 64 -4.90 -17.55 4.33
CA LYS A 64 -5.29 -18.96 4.22
C LYS A 64 -4.15 -19.87 4.67
N PRO A 65 -4.43 -21.05 5.21
CA PRO A 65 -3.38 -22.02 5.57
C PRO A 65 -2.39 -22.27 4.42
N ARG A 66 -1.12 -22.38 4.74
CA ARG A 66 -0.02 -22.64 3.78
C ARG A 66 0.09 -21.59 2.66
N SER A 67 -0.17 -20.32 2.98
CA SER A 67 0.00 -19.23 2.01
C SER A 67 1.48 -18.99 1.71
N ILE A 68 1.75 -18.55 0.47
CA ILE A 68 3.05 -18.00 0.06
C ILE A 68 2.90 -16.48 0.07
N ILE A 69 3.74 -15.81 0.85
CA ILE A 69 3.74 -14.34 1.01
C ILE A 69 4.89 -13.79 0.18
N ILE A 70 4.58 -12.97 -0.79
CA ILE A 70 5.58 -12.31 -1.63
C ILE A 70 5.79 -10.90 -1.08
N MET A 71 7.04 -10.55 -0.78
CA MET A 71 7.45 -9.25 -0.22
C MET A 71 8.54 -8.62 -1.09
N ASP A 72 8.59 -7.29 -1.10
CA ASP A 72 9.73 -6.57 -1.67
C ASP A 72 10.95 -6.61 -0.74
N ASN A 73 12.09 -6.14 -1.23
CA ASN A 73 13.38 -6.18 -0.52
C ASN A 73 13.61 -4.96 0.40
N LEU A 74 12.59 -4.43 1.08
CA LEU A 74 12.78 -3.41 2.10
C LEU A 74 13.43 -3.99 3.35
N ASN A 75 14.38 -3.27 3.94
CA ASN A 75 15.11 -3.73 5.13
C ASN A 75 14.19 -4.14 6.29
N ILE A 76 13.04 -3.47 6.44
CA ILE A 76 12.07 -3.78 7.49
C ILE A 76 11.47 -5.17 7.34
N HIS A 77 11.38 -5.71 6.11
CA HIS A 77 10.83 -7.03 5.83
C HIS A 77 11.75 -8.18 6.25
N TYR A 78 13.04 -7.89 6.49
CA TYR A 78 14.01 -8.88 6.97
C TYR A 78 14.07 -9.02 8.51
N ASN A 79 13.04 -8.55 9.21
CA ASN A 79 12.95 -8.72 10.66
C ASN A 79 12.80 -10.22 11.00
N GLY A 80 13.81 -10.81 11.64
CA GLY A 80 13.87 -12.25 11.92
C GLY A 80 12.66 -12.74 12.72
N TYR A 81 12.27 -12.00 13.77
CA TYR A 81 11.13 -12.37 14.60
C TYR A 81 9.81 -12.45 13.81
N ALA A 82 9.58 -11.49 12.91
CA ALA A 82 8.39 -11.52 12.05
C ALA A 82 8.41 -12.69 11.05
N LEU A 83 9.59 -12.98 10.48
CA LEU A 83 9.76 -14.10 9.54
C LEU A 83 9.58 -15.47 10.23
N ASP A 84 10.09 -15.62 11.45
CA ASP A 84 9.93 -16.84 12.24
C ASP A 84 8.45 -17.05 12.61
N ALA A 85 7.74 -16.00 13.03
CA ALA A 85 6.31 -16.07 13.33
C ALA A 85 5.47 -16.49 12.10
N ILE A 86 5.80 -15.95 10.92
CA ILE A 86 5.14 -16.36 9.66
C ILE A 86 5.37 -17.83 9.37
N LYS A 87 6.60 -18.31 9.55
CA LYS A 87 6.98 -19.70 9.32
C LYS A 87 6.31 -20.66 10.34
N GLU A 88 6.29 -20.28 11.62
CA GLU A 88 5.61 -21.04 12.67
C GLU A 88 4.10 -21.14 12.44
N ALA A 89 3.50 -20.11 11.85
CA ALA A 89 2.10 -20.14 11.40
C ALA A 89 1.86 -21.00 10.14
N GLY A 90 2.91 -21.66 9.60
CA GLY A 90 2.83 -22.57 8.46
C GLY A 90 2.80 -21.86 7.09
N HIS A 91 3.28 -20.63 7.01
CA HIS A 91 3.38 -19.88 5.76
C HIS A 91 4.82 -19.81 5.24
N THR A 92 4.99 -19.48 3.96
CA THR A 92 6.29 -19.31 3.32
C THR A 92 6.45 -17.88 2.84
N VAL A 93 7.65 -17.31 3.02
CA VAL A 93 7.97 -15.97 2.50
C VAL A 93 8.90 -16.12 1.29
N LEU A 94 8.59 -15.41 0.22
CA LEU A 94 9.43 -15.22 -0.95
C LEU A 94 9.72 -13.72 -1.13
N PHE A 95 11.00 -13.38 -1.27
CA PHE A 95 11.40 -12.01 -1.58
C PHE A 95 11.50 -11.79 -3.08
N GLN A 96 10.92 -10.69 -3.57
CA GLN A 96 11.06 -10.29 -4.96
C GLN A 96 12.50 -9.85 -5.27
N SER A 97 12.86 -9.84 -6.56
CA SER A 97 14.10 -9.22 -7.00
C SER A 97 14.14 -7.75 -6.65
N ARG A 98 15.34 -7.22 -6.36
CA ARG A 98 15.52 -5.79 -6.09
C ARG A 98 15.09 -4.97 -7.32
N TYR A 99 14.52 -3.79 -7.06
CA TYR A 99 14.09 -2.84 -8.11
C TYR A 99 13.09 -3.40 -9.12
N SER A 100 12.18 -4.27 -8.68
CA SER A 100 11.18 -4.89 -9.56
C SER A 100 9.73 -4.56 -9.15
N PRO A 101 9.35 -3.28 -8.99
CA PRO A 101 7.99 -2.90 -8.60
C PRO A 101 6.95 -3.28 -9.66
N ASP A 102 7.35 -3.37 -10.93
CA ASP A 102 6.47 -3.74 -12.05
C ASP A 102 5.93 -5.18 -11.93
N PHE A 103 6.58 -6.01 -11.11
CA PHE A 103 6.16 -7.38 -10.81
C PHE A 103 5.40 -7.51 -9.48
N ASN A 104 5.00 -6.38 -8.89
CA ASN A 104 4.23 -6.36 -7.66
C ASN A 104 2.83 -5.77 -7.92
N PRO A 105 1.78 -6.60 -8.04
CA PRO A 105 0.44 -6.12 -8.37
C PRO A 105 -0.14 -5.16 -7.33
N ILE A 106 0.33 -5.20 -6.07
CA ILE A 106 -0.14 -4.30 -5.01
C ILE A 106 0.23 -2.83 -5.26
N GLU A 107 1.26 -2.56 -6.07
CA GLU A 107 1.65 -1.18 -6.42
C GLU A 107 0.55 -0.46 -7.20
N MET A 108 -0.19 -1.18 -8.04
CA MET A 108 -1.34 -0.63 -8.76
C MET A 108 -2.49 -0.32 -7.80
N ALA A 109 -2.73 -1.17 -6.81
CA ALA A 109 -3.71 -0.89 -5.75
C ALA A 109 -3.31 0.36 -4.94
N TRP A 110 -2.02 0.50 -4.56
CA TRP A 110 -1.52 1.71 -3.90
C TRP A 110 -1.70 2.96 -4.75
N SER A 111 -1.49 2.88 -6.05
CA SER A 111 -1.73 3.98 -6.99
C SER A 111 -3.20 4.41 -6.99
N LYS A 112 -4.14 3.47 -7.11
CA LYS A 112 -5.59 3.73 -7.05
C LYS A 112 -5.97 4.36 -5.71
N ILE A 113 -5.57 3.77 -4.59
CA ILE A 113 -5.87 4.26 -3.24
C ILE A 113 -5.35 5.70 -3.05
N LYS A 114 -4.10 5.97 -3.44
CA LYS A 114 -3.52 7.30 -3.37
C LYS A 114 -4.29 8.31 -4.22
N THR A 115 -4.74 7.93 -5.39
CA THR A 115 -5.50 8.79 -6.31
C THR A 115 -6.86 9.14 -5.74
N LEU A 116 -7.62 8.15 -5.27
CA LEU A 116 -8.92 8.35 -4.66
C LEU A 116 -8.85 9.18 -3.38
N ALA A 117 -7.92 8.85 -2.48
CA ALA A 117 -7.73 9.60 -1.25
C ALA A 117 -7.31 11.06 -1.49
N ARG A 118 -6.55 11.35 -2.56
CA ARG A 118 -6.22 12.73 -2.97
C ARG A 118 -7.42 13.46 -3.57
N GLY A 119 -8.21 12.76 -4.38
CA GLY A 119 -9.39 13.30 -5.07
C GLY A 119 -10.44 13.84 -4.09
N SER A 120 -10.61 13.22 -2.93
CA SER A 120 -11.53 13.68 -1.87
C SER A 120 -11.07 14.95 -1.15
N ARG A 121 -9.85 15.47 -1.42
CA ARG A 121 -9.27 16.70 -0.84
C ARG A 121 -9.44 16.82 0.67
N PRO A 122 -9.06 15.80 1.46
CA PRO A 122 -9.32 15.78 2.90
C PRO A 122 -8.60 16.91 3.61
N ARG A 123 -9.31 17.63 4.46
CA ARG A 123 -8.76 18.72 5.30
C ARG A 123 -8.65 18.23 6.74
N GLY A 124 -7.43 17.94 7.18
CA GLY A 124 -7.14 17.46 8.54
C GLY A 124 -7.03 15.93 8.66
N ALA A 125 -6.51 15.51 9.81
CA ALA A 125 -6.12 14.12 10.07
C ALA A 125 -7.28 13.12 10.00
N LYS A 126 -8.41 13.47 10.63
CA LYS A 126 -9.60 12.60 10.68
C LYS A 126 -10.15 12.31 9.28
N LEU A 127 -10.31 13.36 8.45
CA LEU A 127 -10.83 13.22 7.08
C LEU A 127 -9.84 12.49 6.18
N LEU A 128 -8.52 12.68 6.36
CA LEU A 128 -7.52 11.94 5.60
C LEU A 128 -7.56 10.44 5.93
N ARG A 129 -7.72 10.07 7.21
CA ARG A 129 -7.87 8.67 7.61
C ARG A 129 -9.12 8.05 6.99
N ALA A 130 -10.26 8.74 7.08
CA ALA A 130 -11.51 8.29 6.44
C ALA A 130 -11.33 8.09 4.93
N ALA A 131 -10.75 9.09 4.23
CA ALA A 131 -10.49 9.01 2.81
C ALA A 131 -9.57 7.84 2.41
N ILE A 132 -8.60 7.47 3.25
CA ILE A 132 -7.75 6.29 3.03
C ILE A 132 -8.57 5.01 3.20
N THR A 133 -9.42 4.92 4.22
CA THR A 133 -10.29 3.77 4.47
C THR A 133 -11.29 3.58 3.33
N ASP A 134 -11.94 4.65 2.88
CA ASP A 134 -12.89 4.62 1.77
C ASP A 134 -12.20 4.20 0.46
N ALA A 135 -11.01 4.75 0.20
CA ALA A 135 -10.22 4.41 -0.97
C ALA A 135 -9.74 2.94 -0.96
N TRP A 136 -9.41 2.40 0.21
CA TRP A 136 -9.10 0.97 0.36
C TRP A 136 -10.31 0.11 -0.01
N SER A 137 -11.48 0.42 0.53
CA SER A 137 -12.73 -0.32 0.26
C SER A 137 -13.20 -0.19 -1.20
N ALA A 138 -12.73 0.83 -1.92
CA ALA A 138 -13.03 1.03 -3.34
C ALA A 138 -12.15 0.20 -4.30
N VAL A 139 -11.19 -0.57 -3.79
CA VAL A 139 -10.44 -1.55 -4.59
C VAL A 139 -11.29 -2.80 -4.74
N THR A 140 -11.83 -3.01 -5.93
CA THR A 140 -12.75 -4.12 -6.22
C THR A 140 -12.00 -5.41 -6.58
N PRO A 141 -12.63 -6.60 -6.47
CA PRO A 141 -12.06 -7.84 -6.97
C PRO A 141 -11.65 -7.76 -8.46
N ARG A 142 -12.45 -7.09 -9.28
CA ARG A 142 -12.14 -6.87 -10.71
C ARG A 142 -10.86 -6.05 -10.92
N ASP A 143 -10.63 -5.03 -10.09
CA ASP A 143 -9.36 -4.29 -10.13
C ASP A 143 -8.19 -5.21 -9.85
N ILE A 144 -8.33 -6.02 -8.79
CA ILE A 144 -7.29 -6.94 -8.33
C ILE A 144 -6.95 -7.97 -9.41
N ASP A 145 -7.95 -8.56 -10.04
CA ASP A 145 -7.77 -9.51 -11.14
C ASP A 145 -7.02 -8.86 -12.30
N GLY A 146 -7.37 -7.61 -12.65
CA GLY A 146 -6.65 -6.83 -13.66
C GLY A 146 -5.19 -6.56 -13.28
N TYR A 147 -4.91 -6.26 -12.01
CA TYR A 147 -3.54 -6.02 -11.53
C TYR A 147 -2.68 -7.29 -11.62
N PHE A 148 -3.22 -8.44 -11.26
CA PHE A 148 -2.50 -9.71 -11.40
C PHE A 148 -2.25 -10.06 -12.86
N SER A 149 -3.26 -9.90 -13.74
CA SER A 149 -3.13 -10.15 -15.18
C SER A 149 -2.03 -9.27 -15.79
N GLN A 150 -2.05 -7.97 -15.52
CA GLN A 150 -1.04 -7.04 -16.03
C GLN A 150 0.37 -7.37 -15.50
N THR A 151 0.49 -7.78 -14.26
CA THR A 151 1.78 -8.18 -13.67
C THR A 151 2.33 -9.42 -14.35
N ILE A 152 1.49 -10.41 -14.66
CA ILE A 152 1.87 -11.62 -15.39
C ILE A 152 2.30 -11.26 -16.82
N GLU A 153 1.54 -10.41 -17.53
CA GLU A 153 1.90 -9.94 -18.87
C GLU A 153 3.25 -9.23 -18.88
N ASN A 154 3.51 -8.35 -17.91
CA ASN A 154 4.81 -7.67 -17.78
C ASN A 154 5.96 -8.67 -17.56
N ALA A 155 5.73 -9.77 -16.85
CA ALA A 155 6.74 -10.79 -16.60
C ALA A 155 7.11 -11.60 -17.86
N TRP A 156 6.19 -11.72 -18.81
CA TRP A 156 6.40 -12.46 -20.06
C TRP A 156 6.89 -11.59 -21.24
N GLN A 157 6.87 -10.26 -21.10
CA GLN A 157 7.43 -9.37 -22.12
C GLN A 157 8.94 -9.26 -21.93
N PRO A 158 9.78 -9.69 -22.88
CA PRO A 158 11.21 -9.44 -22.81
C PRO A 158 11.41 -7.91 -22.86
N LYS A 159 12.08 -7.38 -21.84
CA LYS A 159 12.55 -5.98 -21.91
C LYS A 159 13.63 -5.93 -22.98
N CYS A 160 13.28 -5.37 -24.17
CA CYS A 160 14.25 -5.01 -25.19
C CYS A 160 15.19 -3.92 -24.69
#